data_f871421f2800eb59f194d466d31f25c3
#
_entry.id   f871421f2800eb59f194d466d31f25c3
#
_cell.length_a   1.000
_cell.length_b   1.000
_cell.length_c   1.000
_cell.angle_alpha   90.00
_cell.angle_beta   90.00
_cell.angle_gamma   90.00
#
_symmetry.space_group_name_H-M   'P 1'
#
loop_
_entity.id
_entity.type
_entity.pdbx_description
1 polymer ?
#
loop_
_entity_poly.entity_id
_entity_poly.type
_entity_poly.pdbx_seq_one_letter_code
_entity_poly.pdbx_strand_id
1 'polypeptide(L)'
;MSNTSRRTFLKATAAVAAATTTGAGRLAAKPVDLPIGLQLYSVRELLPKDFDGTLAKVRAAGYTEVEAAGYYDRTAAKFRHAIDQAGLRCVSTHHPLSVLKPRLGELIEYGHELGLGYIVCSSSTRRDPTLKGPLTLDDWRWAAEEFNRIGEKVKAAGMAFGVHNHIPEFGAEDGVVFYDELLRLTDPKLVVFEMDCGWVFAAGRNPVDYLSKTPERFPLLHVKDMVRGVDGTFHSTVMGRGVMDYRPILRAATGLKHYFIEQEEFDMDPIEALRLDAEYMRKLSV
;
A
#
# COMPACT_ATOMS: atom_id res chain seq x y z
N MET A 1 54.67 52.11 -47.71
CA MET A 1 54.31 51.66 -49.04
C MET A 1 54.09 50.16 -49.00
N SER A 2 52.92 49.73 -48.95
CA SER A 2 52.27 48.54 -49.54
C SER A 2 50.99 48.26 -48.85
N ASN A 3 49.94 48.45 -49.62
CA ASN A 3 48.55 48.11 -49.29
C ASN A 3 48.40 46.61 -48.99
N THR A 4 48.01 46.27 -47.84
CA THR A 4 47.57 44.92 -47.56
C THR A 4 46.04 44.95 -47.34
N SER A 5 45.40 44.30 -48.25
CA SER A 5 43.97 44.24 -48.53
C SER A 5 43.09 43.73 -47.31
N ARG A 6 42.02 44.45 -47.11
CA ARG A 6 40.94 44.11 -46.14
C ARG A 6 40.07 42.89 -46.50
N ARG A 7 40.56 41.97 -47.32
CA ARG A 7 39.78 40.84 -47.90
C ARG A 7 40.10 39.46 -47.35
N THR A 8 40.97 39.32 -46.35
CA THR A 8 41.41 38.02 -45.86
C THR A 8 40.91 37.71 -44.43
N PHE A 9 40.04 38.53 -43.87
CA PHE A 9 39.54 38.32 -42.49
C PHE A 9 38.10 37.86 -42.42
N LEU A 10 37.48 37.41 -43.49
CA LEU A 10 36.07 37.00 -43.53
C LEU A 10 35.85 35.55 -44.03
N LYS A 11 36.81 34.65 -43.75
CA LYS A 11 36.64 33.21 -44.10
C LYS A 11 37.02 32.23 -43.01
N ALA A 12 36.91 32.59 -41.76
CA ALA A 12 37.20 31.65 -40.66
C ALA A 12 36.28 31.80 -39.47
N THR A 13 34.96 31.85 -39.68
CA THR A 13 33.98 31.68 -38.59
C THR A 13 32.64 31.20 -39.13
N ALA A 14 32.64 30.04 -39.76
CA ALA A 14 31.41 29.34 -40.11
C ALA A 14 31.68 27.82 -40.03
N ALA A 15 32.00 27.35 -38.82
CA ALA A 15 31.92 25.93 -38.54
C ALA A 15 31.72 25.76 -37.04
N VAL A 16 30.77 24.89 -36.73
CA VAL A 16 30.45 24.33 -35.41
C VAL A 16 29.49 25.16 -34.55
N ALA A 17 28.24 25.18 -34.91
CA ALA A 17 27.14 25.05 -33.98
C ALA A 17 26.32 23.80 -34.38
N ALA A 18 26.94 22.65 -34.32
CA ALA A 18 26.19 21.41 -34.20
C ALA A 18 25.68 21.38 -32.77
N ALA A 19 24.46 21.90 -32.56
CA ALA A 19 23.72 21.70 -31.34
C ALA A 19 23.53 20.18 -31.17
N THR A 20 24.32 19.60 -30.28
CA THR A 20 23.99 18.31 -29.70
C THR A 20 22.73 18.53 -28.86
N THR A 21 21.56 18.43 -29.49
CA THR A 21 20.36 18.09 -28.80
C THR A 21 20.59 16.70 -28.22
N THR A 22 21.16 16.66 -27.02
CA THR A 22 21.02 15.50 -26.14
C THR A 22 19.50 15.37 -25.91
N GLY A 23 18.89 14.56 -26.76
CA GLY A 23 17.56 14.09 -26.53
C GLY A 23 17.60 13.45 -25.15
N ALA A 24 17.03 14.14 -24.14
CA ALA A 24 16.61 13.47 -22.93
C ALA A 24 15.63 12.41 -23.40
N GLY A 25 16.15 11.20 -23.60
CA GLY A 25 15.34 10.06 -23.92
C GLY A 25 14.26 9.99 -22.83
N ARG A 26 13.02 10.28 -23.19
CA ARG A 26 11.88 9.96 -22.35
C ARG A 26 12.03 8.47 -22.06
N LEU A 27 12.46 8.14 -20.83
CA LEU A 27 12.38 6.77 -20.35
C LEU A 27 10.94 6.34 -20.62
N ALA A 28 10.77 5.35 -21.47
CA ALA A 28 9.45 4.83 -21.76
C ALA A 28 8.87 4.34 -20.44
N ALA A 29 7.71 4.85 -20.07
CA ALA A 29 7.00 4.41 -18.88
C ALA A 29 6.78 2.90 -19.00
N LYS A 30 7.12 2.14 -17.93
CA LYS A 30 6.95 0.69 -17.87
C LYS A 30 5.72 0.32 -17.06
N PRO A 31 5.03 -0.78 -17.39
CA PRO A 31 4.02 -1.34 -16.48
C PRO A 31 4.59 -1.60 -15.10
N VAL A 32 3.76 -1.59 -14.07
CA VAL A 32 4.15 -1.99 -12.73
C VAL A 32 4.42 -3.50 -12.74
N ASP A 33 5.68 -3.89 -12.56
CA ASP A 33 6.13 -5.29 -12.64
C ASP A 33 6.01 -5.99 -11.28
N LEU A 34 4.80 -5.94 -10.70
CA LEU A 34 4.46 -6.64 -9.46
C LEU A 34 3.13 -7.39 -9.65
N PRO A 35 2.95 -8.53 -8.96
CA PRO A 35 1.67 -9.21 -8.92
C PRO A 35 0.54 -8.29 -8.44
N ILE A 36 -0.64 -8.41 -9.05
CA ILE A 36 -1.81 -7.67 -8.59
C ILE A 36 -2.41 -8.40 -7.41
N GLY A 37 -2.37 -7.74 -6.24
CA GLY A 37 -2.95 -8.22 -5.00
C GLY A 37 -4.34 -7.63 -4.73
N LEU A 38 -5.16 -8.36 -3.97
CA LEU A 38 -6.45 -7.91 -3.46
C LEU A 38 -6.47 -8.04 -1.94
N GLN A 39 -6.86 -6.95 -1.24
CA GLN A 39 -7.29 -7.07 0.15
C GLN A 39 -8.68 -7.72 0.20
N LEU A 40 -8.79 -8.89 0.86
CA LEU A 40 -10.02 -9.68 0.90
C LEU A 40 -11.18 -9.02 1.65
N TYR A 41 -10.92 -7.92 2.37
CA TYR A 41 -11.97 -7.09 2.95
C TYR A 41 -12.92 -6.53 1.88
N SER A 42 -12.44 -6.30 0.66
CA SER A 42 -13.26 -5.89 -0.48
C SER A 42 -14.37 -6.88 -0.83
N VAL A 43 -14.18 -8.16 -0.53
CA VAL A 43 -15.18 -9.23 -0.79
C VAL A 43 -15.73 -9.84 0.49
N ARG A 44 -15.63 -9.12 1.64
CA ARG A 44 -16.07 -9.57 2.97
C ARG A 44 -17.51 -10.04 3.02
N GLU A 45 -18.39 -9.48 2.20
CA GLU A 45 -19.80 -9.84 2.14
C GLU A 45 -20.08 -11.10 1.29
N LEU A 46 -19.14 -11.51 0.43
CA LEU A 46 -19.25 -12.65 -0.45
C LEU A 46 -18.60 -13.90 0.15
N LEU A 47 -17.45 -13.75 0.81
CA LEU A 47 -16.67 -14.85 1.38
C LEU A 47 -17.45 -15.75 2.36
N PRO A 48 -18.28 -15.21 3.29
CA PRO A 48 -19.07 -16.06 4.18
C PRO A 48 -20.16 -16.88 3.47
N LYS A 49 -20.61 -16.43 2.29
CA LYS A 49 -21.67 -17.08 1.51
C LYS A 49 -21.12 -18.19 0.63
N ASP A 50 -20.01 -17.95 -0.02
CA ASP A 50 -19.34 -18.89 -0.94
C ASP A 50 -17.84 -18.57 -0.97
N PHE A 51 -17.08 -19.15 -0.05
CA PHE A 51 -15.67 -18.83 0.12
C PHE A 51 -14.85 -19.23 -1.11
N ASP A 52 -14.98 -20.49 -1.52
CA ASP A 52 -14.16 -21.05 -2.59
C ASP A 52 -14.54 -20.46 -3.97
N GLY A 53 -15.84 -20.31 -4.23
CA GLY A 53 -16.33 -19.65 -5.44
C GLY A 53 -15.98 -18.17 -5.50
N THR A 54 -15.93 -17.46 -4.36
CA THR A 54 -15.50 -16.06 -4.32
C THR A 54 -14.02 -15.95 -4.65
N LEU A 55 -13.16 -16.80 -4.10
CA LEU A 55 -11.72 -16.79 -4.42
C LEU A 55 -11.49 -17.12 -5.91
N ALA A 56 -12.23 -18.07 -6.47
CA ALA A 56 -12.16 -18.39 -7.90
C ALA A 56 -12.54 -17.15 -8.77
N LYS A 57 -13.58 -16.40 -8.38
CA LYS A 57 -13.97 -15.16 -9.07
C LYS A 57 -12.90 -14.07 -8.93
N VAL A 58 -12.29 -13.91 -7.75
CA VAL A 58 -11.16 -13.00 -7.53
C VAL A 58 -10.01 -13.35 -8.47
N ARG A 59 -9.67 -14.64 -8.58
CA ARG A 59 -8.64 -15.11 -9.52
C ARG A 59 -9.00 -14.79 -10.98
N ALA A 60 -10.24 -15.06 -11.37
CA ALA A 60 -10.75 -14.78 -12.72
C ALA A 60 -10.77 -13.27 -13.03
N ALA A 61 -10.99 -12.41 -12.04
CA ALA A 61 -10.91 -10.96 -12.18
C ALA A 61 -9.47 -10.47 -12.46
N GLY A 62 -8.46 -11.32 -12.22
CA GLY A 62 -7.07 -11.05 -12.63
C GLY A 62 -6.10 -10.86 -11.49
N TYR A 63 -6.50 -11.11 -10.26
CA TYR A 63 -5.63 -11.08 -9.09
C TYR A 63 -4.81 -12.37 -8.98
N THR A 64 -3.62 -12.25 -8.44
CA THR A 64 -2.69 -13.39 -8.22
C THR A 64 -2.24 -13.49 -6.78
N GLU A 65 -2.32 -12.39 -6.05
CA GLU A 65 -2.04 -12.33 -4.62
C GLU A 65 -3.26 -11.84 -3.85
N VAL A 66 -3.33 -12.23 -2.59
CA VAL A 66 -4.35 -11.73 -1.67
C VAL A 66 -3.74 -11.41 -0.32
N GLU A 67 -4.36 -10.47 0.36
CA GLU A 67 -4.19 -10.23 1.77
C GLU A 67 -5.46 -10.63 2.51
N ALA A 68 -5.31 -11.45 3.57
CA ALA A 68 -6.45 -11.96 4.31
C ALA A 68 -6.99 -10.92 5.30
N ALA A 69 -8.31 -10.73 5.34
CA ALA A 69 -9.02 -9.92 6.32
C ALA A 69 -9.66 -10.84 7.38
N GLY A 70 -8.82 -11.51 8.18
CA GLY A 70 -9.25 -12.59 9.05
C GLY A 70 -9.39 -13.92 8.31
N TYR A 71 -9.82 -14.98 9.02
CA TYR A 71 -9.74 -16.36 8.51
C TYR A 71 -11.09 -17.06 8.37
N TYR A 72 -12.22 -16.39 8.61
CA TYR A 72 -13.58 -16.88 8.37
C TYR A 72 -13.85 -18.25 9.05
N ASP A 73 -13.40 -18.42 10.32
CA ASP A 73 -13.51 -19.64 11.11
C ASP A 73 -12.91 -20.90 10.45
N ARG A 74 -12.00 -20.71 9.48
CA ARG A 74 -11.28 -21.80 8.83
C ARG A 74 -9.98 -22.12 9.56
N THR A 75 -9.61 -23.38 9.60
CA THR A 75 -8.25 -23.76 9.99
C THR A 75 -7.25 -23.33 8.91
N ALA A 76 -5.99 -23.14 9.28
CA ALA A 76 -4.94 -22.73 8.34
C ALA A 76 -4.85 -23.68 7.15
N ALA A 77 -4.90 -25.00 7.36
CA ALA A 77 -4.92 -25.98 6.29
C ALA A 77 -6.09 -25.81 5.32
N LYS A 78 -7.30 -25.56 5.83
CA LYS A 78 -8.49 -25.35 4.98
C LYS A 78 -8.41 -24.03 4.22
N PHE A 79 -7.93 -22.96 4.89
CA PHE A 79 -7.77 -21.66 4.25
C PHE A 79 -6.71 -21.74 3.15
N ARG A 80 -5.54 -22.33 3.45
CA ARG A 80 -4.47 -22.55 2.48
C ARG A 80 -4.96 -23.35 1.28
N HIS A 81 -5.63 -24.48 1.52
CA HIS A 81 -6.16 -25.32 0.45
C HIS A 81 -7.07 -24.52 -0.49
N ALA A 82 -7.98 -23.70 0.03
CA ALA A 82 -8.88 -22.88 -0.79
C ALA A 82 -8.12 -21.83 -1.62
N ILE A 83 -7.12 -21.17 -1.04
CA ILE A 83 -6.23 -20.21 -1.73
C ILE A 83 -5.47 -20.91 -2.87
N ASP A 84 -4.87 -22.07 -2.59
CA ASP A 84 -4.11 -22.86 -3.57
C ASP A 84 -5.00 -23.37 -4.71
N GLN A 85 -6.21 -23.86 -4.40
CA GLN A 85 -7.19 -24.32 -5.40
C GLN A 85 -7.67 -23.18 -6.30
N ALA A 86 -7.78 -21.98 -5.78
CA ALA A 86 -8.10 -20.80 -6.58
C ALA A 86 -6.93 -20.32 -7.45
N GLY A 87 -5.71 -20.85 -7.25
CA GLY A 87 -4.50 -20.37 -7.93
C GLY A 87 -4.06 -18.98 -7.47
N LEU A 88 -4.32 -18.65 -6.21
CA LEU A 88 -3.92 -17.42 -5.54
C LEU A 88 -2.75 -17.68 -4.57
N ARG A 89 -2.07 -16.64 -4.16
CA ARG A 89 -1.08 -16.67 -3.08
C ARG A 89 -1.50 -15.70 -1.98
N CYS A 90 -1.67 -16.18 -0.75
CA CYS A 90 -1.87 -15.32 0.40
C CYS A 90 -0.49 -14.83 0.89
N VAL A 91 -0.28 -13.53 0.89
CA VAL A 91 1.03 -12.92 1.20
C VAL A 91 1.03 -12.34 2.61
N SER A 92 -0.09 -11.82 3.04
CA SER A 92 -0.27 -11.01 4.23
C SER A 92 -1.62 -11.27 4.88
N THR A 93 -1.75 -10.87 6.14
CA THR A 93 -3.02 -10.94 6.88
C THR A 93 -3.20 -9.72 7.77
N HIS A 94 -4.43 -9.23 7.85
CA HIS A 94 -4.86 -8.12 8.71
C HIS A 94 -5.51 -8.63 10.00
N HIS A 95 -5.07 -8.08 11.14
CA HIS A 95 -5.70 -8.26 12.45
C HIS A 95 -5.62 -6.97 13.26
N PRO A 96 -6.69 -6.55 13.98
CA PRO A 96 -6.61 -5.41 14.88
C PRO A 96 -5.70 -5.71 16.08
N LEU A 97 -5.09 -4.69 16.67
CA LEU A 97 -4.18 -4.82 17.81
C LEU A 97 -4.82 -5.56 18.99
N SER A 98 -6.14 -5.39 19.17
CA SER A 98 -6.92 -6.11 20.20
C SER A 98 -6.95 -7.63 20.00
N VAL A 99 -6.76 -8.11 18.78
CA VAL A 99 -6.65 -9.55 18.44
C VAL A 99 -5.19 -9.99 18.44
N LEU A 100 -4.30 -9.19 17.88
CA LEU A 100 -2.85 -9.49 17.80
C LEU A 100 -2.25 -9.73 19.20
N LYS A 101 -2.51 -8.85 20.16
CA LYS A 101 -1.91 -8.96 21.50
C LYS A 101 -2.20 -10.28 22.20
N PRO A 102 -3.44 -10.72 22.38
CA PRO A 102 -3.75 -11.96 23.10
C PRO A 102 -3.48 -13.23 22.30
N ARG A 103 -3.46 -13.17 20.97
CA ARG A 103 -3.41 -14.36 20.10
C ARG A 103 -2.18 -14.43 19.20
N LEU A 104 -1.14 -13.65 19.48
CA LEU A 104 0.01 -13.52 18.57
C LEU A 104 0.66 -14.85 18.23
N GLY A 105 0.83 -15.75 19.22
CA GLY A 105 1.42 -17.08 18.99
C GLY A 105 0.60 -17.91 17.98
N GLU A 106 -0.70 -17.98 18.17
CA GLU A 106 -1.61 -18.67 17.25
C GLU A 106 -1.58 -18.08 15.83
N LEU A 107 -1.52 -16.74 15.71
CA LEU A 107 -1.48 -16.07 14.43
C LEU A 107 -0.15 -16.28 13.70
N ILE A 108 0.96 -16.38 14.44
CA ILE A 108 2.28 -16.75 13.90
C ILE A 108 2.26 -18.18 13.36
N GLU A 109 1.75 -19.14 14.13
CA GLU A 109 1.62 -20.54 13.69
C GLU A 109 0.73 -20.64 12.44
N TYR A 110 -0.41 -19.96 12.46
CA TYR A 110 -1.30 -19.88 11.31
C TYR A 110 -0.61 -19.27 10.06
N GLY A 111 0.16 -18.20 10.28
CA GLY A 111 0.93 -17.55 9.23
C GLY A 111 2.00 -18.47 8.62
N HIS A 112 2.67 -19.27 9.43
CA HIS A 112 3.62 -20.27 8.95
C HIS A 112 2.95 -21.33 8.06
N GLU A 113 1.81 -21.85 8.49
CA GLU A 113 1.07 -22.86 7.72
C GLU A 113 0.58 -22.30 6.38
N LEU A 114 0.20 -21.01 6.34
CA LEU A 114 -0.16 -20.29 5.10
C LEU A 114 1.04 -19.89 4.25
N GLY A 115 2.24 -19.82 4.82
CA GLY A 115 3.43 -19.30 4.15
C GLY A 115 3.40 -17.78 3.98
N LEU A 116 2.84 -17.06 4.96
CA LEU A 116 2.77 -15.60 4.93
C LEU A 116 4.16 -14.97 5.03
N GLY A 117 4.35 -13.85 4.32
CA GLY A 117 5.49 -12.95 4.50
C GLY A 117 5.24 -11.88 5.56
N TYR A 118 3.97 -11.54 5.80
CA TYR A 118 3.61 -10.41 6.66
C TYR A 118 2.41 -10.71 7.55
N ILE A 119 2.46 -10.17 8.78
CA ILE A 119 1.32 -10.01 9.67
C ILE A 119 1.15 -8.51 9.90
N VAL A 120 -0.02 -7.96 9.58
CA VAL A 120 -0.29 -6.52 9.60
C VAL A 120 -1.32 -6.18 10.67
N CYS A 121 -1.01 -5.18 11.49
CA CYS A 121 -1.97 -4.54 12.37
C CYS A 121 -2.89 -3.64 11.57
N SER A 122 -4.16 -4.02 11.43
CA SER A 122 -5.15 -3.27 10.66
C SER A 122 -5.69 -2.05 11.39
N SER A 123 -5.66 -2.03 12.71
CA SER A 123 -6.14 -0.90 13.51
C SER A 123 -5.58 -0.95 14.93
N SER A 124 -5.28 0.21 15.47
CA SER A 124 -4.85 0.38 16.86
C SER A 124 -6.05 0.39 17.83
N THR A 125 -5.76 0.24 19.09
CA THR A 125 -6.74 0.30 20.18
C THR A 125 -6.20 1.15 21.32
N ARG A 126 -7.06 1.59 22.21
CA ARG A 126 -6.65 2.28 23.42
C ARG A 126 -5.83 1.37 24.33
N ARG A 127 -4.91 2.00 25.07
CA ARG A 127 -4.22 1.35 26.18
C ARG A 127 -5.18 0.90 27.26
N ASP A 128 -6.13 1.76 27.63
CA ASP A 128 -7.23 1.46 28.55
C ASP A 128 -8.53 1.27 27.75
N PRO A 129 -9.02 0.02 27.58
CA PRO A 129 -10.21 -0.27 26.80
C PRO A 129 -11.51 0.23 27.43
N THR A 130 -11.50 0.68 28.69
CA THR A 130 -12.69 1.23 29.37
C THR A 130 -12.99 2.66 28.92
N LEU A 131 -11.99 3.39 28.44
CA LEU A 131 -12.15 4.75 27.94
C LEU A 131 -12.82 4.78 26.56
N LYS A 132 -13.57 5.84 26.29
CA LYS A 132 -14.27 6.06 25.02
C LYS A 132 -13.68 7.27 24.27
N GLY A 133 -13.97 7.34 22.97
CA GLY A 133 -13.55 8.45 22.11
C GLY A 133 -12.33 8.12 21.25
N PRO A 134 -11.77 9.10 20.52
CA PRO A 134 -10.60 8.91 19.66
C PRO A 134 -9.34 8.59 20.48
N LEU A 135 -8.36 7.93 19.87
CA LEU A 135 -7.06 7.64 20.48
C LEU A 135 -6.31 8.94 20.75
N THR A 136 -5.66 9.03 21.90
CA THR A 136 -4.79 10.15 22.29
C THR A 136 -3.36 9.90 21.81
N LEU A 137 -2.51 10.93 21.87
CA LEU A 137 -1.08 10.80 21.59
C LEU A 137 -0.40 9.74 22.46
N ASP A 138 -0.80 9.63 23.73
CA ASP A 138 -0.28 8.61 24.65
C ASP A 138 -0.73 7.20 24.27
N ASP A 139 -1.96 7.04 23.74
CA ASP A 139 -2.41 5.75 23.18
C ASP A 139 -1.55 5.35 21.96
N TRP A 140 -1.23 6.30 21.08
CA TRP A 140 -0.40 6.04 19.90
C TRP A 140 1.07 5.72 20.26
N ARG A 141 1.62 6.39 21.26
CA ARG A 141 2.95 6.09 21.79
C ARG A 141 3.01 4.70 22.40
N TRP A 142 2.01 4.35 23.19
CA TRP A 142 1.89 2.99 23.72
C TRP A 142 1.72 1.95 22.60
N ALA A 143 0.92 2.25 21.56
CA ALA A 143 0.78 1.35 20.42
C ALA A 143 2.12 1.11 19.72
N ALA A 144 2.95 2.15 19.56
CA ALA A 144 4.30 2.01 18.98
C ALA A 144 5.20 1.07 19.79
N GLU A 145 5.12 1.11 21.13
CA GLU A 145 5.84 0.16 21.98
C GLU A 145 5.34 -1.29 21.78
N GLU A 146 4.02 -1.48 21.68
CA GLU A 146 3.43 -2.79 21.41
C GLU A 146 3.81 -3.29 20.01
N PHE A 147 3.85 -2.41 19.02
CA PHE A 147 4.28 -2.75 17.66
C PHE A 147 5.72 -3.25 17.62
N ASN A 148 6.64 -2.61 18.33
CA ASN A 148 8.02 -3.08 18.46
C ASN A 148 8.08 -4.48 19.10
N ARG A 149 7.32 -4.72 20.21
CA ARG A 149 7.26 -6.04 20.88
C ARG A 149 6.68 -7.14 19.99
N ILE A 150 5.63 -6.81 19.22
CA ILE A 150 5.03 -7.74 18.26
C ILE A 150 6.01 -8.01 17.12
N GLY A 151 6.63 -6.95 16.59
CA GLY A 151 7.61 -7.01 15.52
C GLY A 151 8.81 -7.92 15.86
N GLU A 152 9.33 -7.87 17.10
CA GLU A 152 10.38 -8.79 17.55
C GLU A 152 9.95 -10.26 17.41
N LYS A 153 8.73 -10.60 17.87
CA LYS A 153 8.24 -11.98 17.86
C LYS A 153 7.95 -12.46 16.44
N VAL A 154 7.31 -11.61 15.61
CA VAL A 154 7.00 -11.92 14.21
C VAL A 154 8.28 -12.10 13.40
N LYS A 155 9.29 -11.24 13.63
CA LYS A 155 10.60 -11.35 12.99
C LYS A 155 11.36 -12.60 13.43
N ALA A 156 11.34 -12.94 14.71
CA ALA A 156 11.95 -14.17 15.20
C ALA A 156 11.32 -15.42 14.58
N ALA A 157 10.06 -15.32 14.17
CA ALA A 157 9.33 -16.35 13.43
C ALA A 157 9.56 -16.30 11.89
N GLY A 158 10.44 -15.45 11.39
CA GLY A 158 10.80 -15.37 9.97
C GLY A 158 9.83 -14.59 9.08
N MET A 159 8.88 -13.87 9.65
CA MET A 159 7.93 -12.98 8.97
C MET A 159 8.23 -11.50 9.29
N ALA A 160 7.61 -10.57 8.59
CA ALA A 160 7.65 -9.15 8.90
C ALA A 160 6.34 -8.70 9.55
N PHE A 161 6.44 -7.77 10.51
CA PHE A 161 5.28 -7.14 11.12
C PHE A 161 5.03 -5.78 10.47
N GLY A 162 3.80 -5.54 10.01
CA GLY A 162 3.36 -4.30 9.38
C GLY A 162 2.31 -3.55 10.21
N VAL A 163 2.20 -2.26 9.96
CA VAL A 163 1.14 -1.39 10.51
C VAL A 163 0.44 -0.71 9.35
N HIS A 164 -0.87 -0.87 9.28
CA HIS A 164 -1.75 -0.24 8.31
C HIS A 164 -2.34 1.05 8.86
N ASN A 165 -2.68 1.99 7.99
CA ASN A 165 -3.27 3.27 8.37
C ASN A 165 -4.66 3.48 7.79
N HIS A 166 -5.46 4.24 8.56
CA HIS A 166 -6.68 4.93 8.15
C HIS A 166 -6.53 6.44 8.40
N ILE A 167 -7.67 7.15 8.44
CA ILE A 167 -7.67 8.60 8.71
C ILE A 167 -7.21 8.97 10.16
N PRO A 168 -7.60 8.21 11.22
CA PRO A 168 -7.25 8.59 12.59
C PRO A 168 -5.75 8.74 12.86
N GLU A 169 -4.90 7.98 12.17
CA GLU A 169 -3.44 8.02 12.30
C GLU A 169 -2.85 9.38 11.88
N PHE A 170 -3.58 10.15 11.06
CA PHE A 170 -3.16 11.48 10.59
C PHE A 170 -3.71 12.63 11.43
N GLY A 171 -4.43 12.32 12.51
CA GLY A 171 -4.78 13.28 13.56
C GLY A 171 -3.54 13.79 14.27
N ALA A 172 -3.71 14.88 15.05
CA ALA A 172 -2.62 15.49 15.80
C ALA A 172 -3.10 15.92 17.19
N GLU A 173 -2.19 15.84 18.16
CA GLU A 173 -2.35 16.37 19.50
C GLU A 173 -1.04 17.08 19.87
N ASP A 174 -1.12 18.27 20.48
CA ASP A 174 0.03 19.13 20.83
C ASP A 174 1.00 19.40 19.65
N GLY A 175 0.46 19.47 18.43
CA GLY A 175 1.25 19.69 17.22
C GLY A 175 1.99 18.44 16.69
N VAL A 176 1.81 17.28 17.32
CA VAL A 176 2.41 16.01 16.93
C VAL A 176 1.40 15.20 16.13
N VAL A 177 1.72 14.90 14.87
CA VAL A 177 0.92 13.99 14.01
C VAL A 177 1.18 12.56 14.43
N PHE A 178 0.13 11.77 14.66
CA PHE A 178 0.25 10.42 15.22
C PHE A 178 1.00 9.48 14.29
N TYR A 179 0.78 9.55 12.98
CA TYR A 179 1.49 8.71 12.01
C TYR A 179 3.00 9.00 11.98
N ASP A 180 3.37 10.28 12.06
CA ASP A 180 4.78 10.69 12.13
C ASP A 180 5.43 10.19 13.43
N GLU A 181 4.67 10.21 14.53
CA GLU A 181 5.14 9.71 15.83
C GLU A 181 5.29 8.18 15.82
N LEU A 182 4.37 7.44 15.19
CA LEU A 182 4.49 6.00 14.97
C LEU A 182 5.75 5.65 14.16
N LEU A 183 6.00 6.37 13.06
CA LEU A 183 7.21 6.20 12.24
C LEU A 183 8.49 6.46 13.03
N ARG A 184 8.47 7.48 13.91
CA ARG A 184 9.60 7.87 14.74
C ARG A 184 9.90 6.87 15.86
N LEU A 185 8.88 6.31 16.51
CA LEU A 185 9.00 5.47 17.71
C LEU A 185 9.16 3.97 17.40
N THR A 186 8.81 3.54 16.18
CA THR A 186 8.95 2.14 15.81
C THR A 186 10.33 1.86 15.19
N ASP A 187 10.97 0.77 15.64
CA ASP A 187 12.25 0.32 15.08
C ASP A 187 12.07 -0.14 13.63
N PRO A 188 12.76 0.46 12.64
CA PRO A 188 12.66 0.10 11.23
C PRO A 188 13.10 -1.33 10.92
N LYS A 189 13.82 -1.99 11.83
CA LYS A 189 14.21 -3.40 11.70
C LYS A 189 13.12 -4.36 12.18
N LEU A 190 12.11 -3.88 12.88
CA LEU A 190 11.05 -4.66 13.51
C LEU A 190 9.68 -4.40 12.90
N VAL A 191 9.43 -3.16 12.50
CA VAL A 191 8.12 -2.69 12.05
C VAL A 191 8.23 -2.04 10.68
N VAL A 192 7.47 -2.53 9.72
CA VAL A 192 7.24 -1.89 8.43
C VAL A 192 5.84 -1.26 8.42
N PHE A 193 5.54 -0.49 7.38
CA PHE A 193 4.22 0.08 7.21
C PHE A 193 3.60 -0.41 5.91
N GLU A 194 2.33 -0.71 5.97
CA GLU A 194 1.47 -0.86 4.83
C GLU A 194 0.68 0.43 4.67
N MET A 195 1.07 1.25 3.71
CA MET A 195 0.41 2.52 3.51
C MET A 195 -0.84 2.36 2.66
N ASP A 196 -2.00 2.72 3.21
CA ASP A 196 -3.19 2.97 2.40
C ASP A 196 -3.14 4.39 1.85
N CYS A 197 -2.84 4.48 0.56
CA CYS A 197 -2.65 5.76 -0.12
C CYS A 197 -3.96 6.56 -0.23
N GLY A 198 -5.12 5.87 -0.32
CA GLY A 198 -6.43 6.51 -0.35
C GLY A 198 -6.75 7.20 0.97
N TRP A 199 -6.52 6.53 2.09
CA TRP A 199 -6.75 7.12 3.42
C TRP A 199 -5.75 8.21 3.77
N VAL A 200 -4.48 8.10 3.34
CA VAL A 200 -3.51 9.22 3.45
C VAL A 200 -4.03 10.46 2.73
N PHE A 201 -4.52 10.28 1.50
CA PHE A 201 -5.09 11.37 0.71
C PHE A 201 -6.36 11.94 1.35
N ALA A 202 -7.27 11.10 1.79
CA ALA A 202 -8.52 11.51 2.46
C ALA A 202 -8.25 12.30 3.75
N ALA A 203 -7.15 12.01 4.45
CA ALA A 203 -6.67 12.77 5.61
C ALA A 203 -5.99 14.10 5.23
N GLY A 204 -5.99 14.48 3.95
CA GLY A 204 -5.37 15.73 3.47
C GLY A 204 -3.85 15.69 3.41
N ARG A 205 -3.26 14.49 3.34
CA ARG A 205 -1.81 14.29 3.22
C ARG A 205 -1.45 13.75 1.83
N ASN A 206 -0.18 13.84 1.47
CA ASN A 206 0.32 13.34 0.20
C ASN A 206 1.14 12.05 0.42
N PRO A 207 0.71 10.89 -0.10
CA PRO A 207 1.47 9.64 0.02
C PRO A 207 2.92 9.73 -0.47
N VAL A 208 3.17 10.53 -1.52
CA VAL A 208 4.51 10.71 -2.10
C VAL A 208 5.51 11.26 -1.09
N ASP A 209 5.07 12.15 -0.17
CA ASP A 209 5.96 12.77 0.81
C ASP A 209 6.54 11.75 1.80
N TYR A 210 5.73 10.76 2.22
CA TYR A 210 6.16 9.66 3.08
C TYR A 210 7.03 8.66 2.32
N LEU A 211 6.57 8.22 1.16
CA LEU A 211 7.26 7.22 0.34
C LEU A 211 8.63 7.67 -0.14
N SER A 212 8.78 8.97 -0.47
CA SER A 212 10.07 9.53 -0.91
C SER A 212 11.07 9.69 0.24
N LYS A 213 10.57 9.88 1.48
CA LYS A 213 11.42 10.16 2.65
C LYS A 213 12.05 8.90 3.24
N THR A 214 11.30 7.81 3.33
CA THR A 214 11.73 6.55 3.93
C THR A 214 11.13 5.35 3.18
N PRO A 215 11.46 5.16 1.89
CA PRO A 215 10.80 4.17 1.03
C PRO A 215 10.93 2.73 1.56
N GLU A 216 12.01 2.42 2.27
CA GLU A 216 12.26 1.11 2.88
C GLU A 216 11.28 0.75 4.00
N ARG A 217 10.58 1.75 4.57
CA ARG A 217 9.55 1.52 5.59
C ARG A 217 8.23 1.02 5.00
N PHE A 218 8.04 1.12 3.67
CA PHE A 218 6.77 0.88 2.98
C PHE A 218 6.86 -0.25 1.94
N PRO A 219 7.10 -1.50 2.36
CA PRO A 219 7.13 -2.64 1.44
C PRO A 219 5.73 -3.04 0.95
N LEU A 220 4.68 -2.56 1.58
CA LEU A 220 3.28 -2.86 1.28
C LEU A 220 2.51 -1.56 1.02
N LEU A 221 1.60 -1.58 0.05
CA LEU A 221 0.64 -0.50 -0.19
C LEU A 221 -0.78 -1.05 -0.35
N HIS A 222 -1.76 -0.34 0.19
CA HIS A 222 -3.11 -0.40 -0.34
C HIS A 222 -3.30 0.64 -1.43
N VAL A 223 -3.78 0.15 -2.57
CA VAL A 223 -4.12 0.94 -3.75
C VAL A 223 -5.63 1.10 -3.80
N LYS A 224 -6.10 2.30 -3.48
CA LYS A 224 -7.51 2.63 -3.31
C LYS A 224 -7.81 3.95 -4.01
N ASP A 225 -8.69 3.96 -5.01
CA ASP A 225 -9.14 5.21 -5.61
C ASP A 225 -10.28 5.81 -4.80
N MET A 226 -10.32 7.11 -4.73
CA MET A 226 -11.21 7.84 -3.83
C MET A 226 -12.06 8.84 -4.62
N VAL A 227 -13.33 8.91 -4.28
CA VAL A 227 -14.25 9.93 -4.76
C VAL A 227 -14.81 10.73 -3.59
N ARG A 228 -15.02 12.03 -3.79
CA ARG A 228 -15.63 12.86 -2.75
C ARG A 228 -17.13 12.78 -2.82
N GLY A 229 -17.77 12.32 -1.75
CA GLY A 229 -19.20 12.28 -1.60
C GLY A 229 -19.85 13.68 -1.46
N VAL A 230 -21.15 13.71 -1.58
CA VAL A 230 -21.96 14.96 -1.42
C VAL A 230 -21.90 15.52 0.01
N ASP A 231 -21.62 14.68 0.98
CA ASP A 231 -21.41 15.02 2.40
C ASP A 231 -20.00 15.56 2.68
N GLY A 232 -19.13 15.57 1.66
CA GLY A 232 -17.75 16.02 1.75
C GLY A 232 -16.77 14.98 2.23
N THR A 233 -17.23 13.77 2.59
CA THR A 233 -16.35 12.64 2.95
C THR A 233 -15.78 11.97 1.69
N PHE A 234 -14.71 11.19 1.86
CA PHE A 234 -14.15 10.38 0.78
C PHE A 234 -14.64 8.94 0.89
N HIS A 235 -14.98 8.37 -0.25
CA HIS A 235 -15.42 7.00 -0.43
C HIS A 235 -14.55 6.29 -1.44
N SER A 236 -14.37 4.98 -1.29
CA SER A 236 -13.65 4.20 -2.31
C SER A 236 -14.47 4.05 -3.59
N THR A 237 -13.81 4.00 -4.72
CA THR A 237 -14.43 3.83 -6.04
C THR A 237 -13.56 2.99 -6.95
N VAL A 238 -14.10 2.60 -8.11
CA VAL A 238 -13.36 1.87 -9.14
C VAL A 238 -12.13 2.68 -9.57
N MET A 239 -10.99 2.01 -9.65
CA MET A 239 -9.71 2.60 -10.06
C MET A 239 -9.81 3.37 -11.37
N GLY A 240 -9.31 4.61 -11.37
CA GLY A 240 -9.37 5.53 -12.49
C GLY A 240 -10.68 6.32 -12.64
N ARG A 241 -11.64 6.10 -11.74
CA ARG A 241 -12.89 6.89 -11.69
C ARG A 241 -12.87 7.96 -10.59
N GLY A 242 -11.90 7.89 -9.70
CA GLY A 242 -11.72 8.82 -8.60
C GLY A 242 -10.68 9.91 -8.88
N VAL A 243 -10.05 10.38 -7.82
CA VAL A 243 -9.11 11.51 -7.84
C VAL A 243 -7.65 11.10 -7.67
N MET A 244 -7.36 9.81 -7.46
CA MET A 244 -6.00 9.35 -7.18
C MET A 244 -5.18 9.15 -8.45
N ASP A 245 -4.02 9.81 -8.55
CA ASP A 245 -3.02 9.48 -9.57
C ASP A 245 -1.92 8.60 -8.96
N TYR A 246 -1.95 7.33 -9.28
CA TYR A 246 -0.99 6.35 -8.76
C TYR A 246 0.40 6.40 -9.43
N ARG A 247 0.57 7.13 -10.54
CA ARG A 247 1.87 7.22 -11.22
C ARG A 247 2.98 7.85 -10.36
N PRO A 248 2.79 9.04 -9.75
CA PRO A 248 3.80 9.60 -8.85
C PRO A 248 3.98 8.77 -7.57
N ILE A 249 2.91 8.16 -7.03
CA ILE A 249 2.94 7.33 -5.82
C ILE A 249 3.84 6.11 -6.06
N LEU A 250 3.59 5.35 -7.12
CA LEU A 250 4.36 4.15 -7.43
C LEU A 250 5.82 4.45 -7.83
N ARG A 251 6.08 5.61 -8.45
CA ARG A 251 7.47 6.07 -8.67
C ARG A 251 8.22 6.35 -7.38
N ALA A 252 7.53 6.88 -6.37
CA ALA A 252 8.13 7.16 -5.07
C ALA A 252 8.31 5.90 -4.21
N ALA A 253 7.49 4.87 -4.43
CA ALA A 253 7.46 3.64 -3.66
C ALA A 253 8.61 2.67 -4.04
N THR A 254 9.86 3.11 -4.00
CA THR A 254 11.04 2.32 -4.44
C THR A 254 11.33 1.11 -3.54
N GLY A 255 10.77 1.07 -2.33
CA GLY A 255 10.85 -0.06 -1.40
C GLY A 255 9.74 -1.10 -1.56
N LEU A 256 8.77 -0.86 -2.46
CA LEU A 256 7.57 -1.68 -2.61
C LEU A 256 7.88 -3.12 -3.00
N LYS A 257 7.23 -4.07 -2.32
CA LYS A 257 7.29 -5.52 -2.58
C LYS A 257 5.96 -6.08 -3.04
N HIS A 258 4.86 -5.62 -2.43
CA HIS A 258 3.49 -6.02 -2.75
C HIS A 258 2.57 -4.81 -2.67
N TYR A 259 1.52 -4.82 -3.46
CA TYR A 259 0.41 -3.90 -3.31
C TYR A 259 -0.91 -4.65 -3.41
N PHE A 260 -1.89 -4.19 -2.66
CA PHE A 260 -3.23 -4.78 -2.65
C PHE A 260 -4.24 -3.70 -3.04
N ILE A 261 -5.04 -3.98 -4.05
CA ILE A 261 -6.20 -3.15 -4.35
C ILE A 261 -7.21 -3.36 -3.21
N GLU A 262 -7.78 -2.27 -2.73
CA GLU A 262 -8.89 -2.33 -1.80
C GLU A 262 -9.98 -1.35 -2.20
N GLN A 263 -11.17 -1.88 -2.46
CA GLN A 263 -12.39 -1.11 -2.63
C GLN A 263 -13.40 -1.57 -1.57
N GLU A 264 -13.91 -0.65 -0.78
CA GLU A 264 -14.77 -0.97 0.38
C GLU A 264 -16.25 -0.76 0.08
N GLU A 265 -16.56 0.07 -0.90
CA GLU A 265 -17.90 0.47 -1.29
C GLU A 265 -18.10 0.26 -2.79
N PHE A 266 -19.28 -0.23 -3.16
CA PHE A 266 -19.57 -0.59 -4.54
C PHE A 266 -20.92 -0.02 -4.96
N ASP A 267 -20.96 0.66 -6.10
CA ASP A 267 -22.17 1.10 -6.81
C ASP A 267 -22.61 0.12 -7.91
N MET A 268 -21.87 -1.00 -8.05
CA MET A 268 -22.08 -2.06 -9.02
C MET A 268 -21.73 -3.44 -8.43
N ASP A 269 -21.80 -4.50 -9.22
CA ASP A 269 -21.35 -5.83 -8.77
C ASP A 269 -19.88 -5.77 -8.31
N PRO A 270 -19.57 -6.21 -7.08
CA PRO A 270 -18.21 -6.12 -6.53
C PRO A 270 -17.15 -6.83 -7.37
N ILE A 271 -17.46 -8.00 -7.92
CA ILE A 271 -16.49 -8.76 -8.73
C ILE A 271 -16.21 -8.04 -10.05
N GLU A 272 -17.23 -7.45 -10.66
CA GLU A 272 -17.04 -6.65 -11.87
C GLU A 272 -16.24 -5.37 -11.58
N ALA A 273 -16.51 -4.67 -10.48
CA ALA A 273 -15.69 -3.52 -10.05
C ALA A 273 -14.23 -3.90 -9.88
N LEU A 274 -13.96 -4.98 -9.14
CA LEU A 274 -12.60 -5.49 -8.91
C LEU A 274 -11.91 -5.95 -10.21
N ARG A 275 -12.67 -6.46 -11.19
CA ARG A 275 -12.13 -6.77 -12.52
C ARG A 275 -11.65 -5.51 -13.24
N LEU A 276 -12.42 -4.43 -13.16
CA LEU A 276 -12.04 -3.13 -13.72
C LEU A 276 -10.82 -2.54 -13.02
N ASP A 277 -10.73 -2.67 -11.71
CA ASP A 277 -9.57 -2.25 -10.90
C ASP A 277 -8.28 -2.95 -11.34
N ALA A 278 -8.34 -4.29 -11.46
CA ALA A 278 -7.21 -5.07 -11.93
C ALA A 278 -6.82 -4.73 -13.39
N GLU A 279 -7.80 -4.44 -14.24
CA GLU A 279 -7.57 -4.01 -15.62
C GLU A 279 -6.89 -2.63 -15.68
N TYR A 280 -7.30 -1.68 -14.83
CA TYR A 280 -6.67 -0.37 -14.71
C TYR A 280 -5.20 -0.50 -14.30
N MET A 281 -4.91 -1.27 -13.25
CA MET A 281 -3.53 -1.45 -12.76
C MET A 281 -2.62 -2.14 -13.78
N ARG A 282 -3.13 -3.10 -14.54
CA ARG A 282 -2.36 -3.74 -15.64
C ARG A 282 -1.97 -2.77 -16.76
N LYS A 283 -2.78 -1.74 -17.01
CA LYS A 283 -2.55 -0.72 -18.05
C LYS A 283 -1.74 0.46 -17.52
N LEU A 284 -1.63 0.60 -16.21
CA LEU A 284 -0.93 1.72 -15.60
C LEU A 284 0.58 1.60 -15.87
N SER A 285 1.16 2.66 -16.42
CA SER A 285 2.59 2.77 -16.69
C SER A 285 3.21 3.89 -15.85
N VAL A 286 4.36 3.63 -15.22
CA VAL A 286 5.04 4.51 -14.27
C VAL A 286 6.49 4.81 -14.70
#